data_6bba14b8875c6e15d9d406efc772b7c0
#
_entry.id   6bba14b8875c6e15d9d406efc772b7c0
#
_cell.length_a   1.000
_cell.length_b   1.000
_cell.length_c   1.000
_cell.angle_alpha   90.00
_cell.angle_beta   90.00
_cell.angle_gamma   90.00
#
_symmetry.space_group_name_H-M   'P 1'
#
loop_
_entity.id
_entity.type
_entity.pdbx_description
1 polymer ?
#
loop_
_entity_poly.entity_id
_entity_poly.type
_entity_poly.pdbx_seq_one_letter_code
_entity_poly.pdbx_strand_id
1 'polypeptide(L)'
;MTAKVRSVASGSDRHRVILDTDEELTARLVIDATGWPAAFANRTHGDGLPFWQTAFGVVLANPPVGDLGQPTLMDFREPPRTPAAQRRGRTPATFAYSLPVADGWLVEETVLAARPAVEPVALLPLLAARLHLEPDDMLDRALRTEYVRIPMGASHPRRDQAVVAFGAAAGYVNPTSGYSVVHSMQMAPAVAVAIAESLKARPGTHVADSALVWNVVWPIAHRRTRLLHDYGLDMLGQLDGAAVREFFATFFDLPLQTWSTYMRADSSPTDVGRVMAQLFRAAPWSTRRRLLRGHPADFLRLARPS
;
A
#
# COMPACT_ATOMS: atom_id res chain seq x y z
N MET A 1 23.78 -17.22 7.03
CA MET A 1 24.66 -16.06 6.74
C MET A 1 23.89 -14.80 7.13
N THR A 2 24.44 -13.96 7.99
CA THR A 2 23.81 -12.71 8.43
C THR A 2 24.68 -11.57 7.89
N ALA A 3 24.44 -11.16 6.63
CA ALA A 3 25.17 -10.07 5.98
C ALA A 3 24.17 -9.23 5.17
N LYS A 4 24.51 -7.95 4.96
CA LYS A 4 23.71 -7.03 4.14
C LYS A 4 24.27 -6.97 2.73
N VAL A 5 23.40 -6.94 1.73
CA VAL A 5 23.82 -6.67 0.37
C VAL A 5 24.15 -5.17 0.25
N ARG A 6 25.38 -4.85 -0.17
CA ARG A 6 25.85 -3.49 -0.41
C ARG A 6 25.53 -3.02 -1.83
N SER A 7 25.75 -3.89 -2.82
CA SER A 7 25.47 -3.56 -4.22
C SER A 7 25.22 -4.81 -5.07
N VAL A 8 24.56 -4.60 -6.21
CA VAL A 8 24.33 -5.61 -7.24
C VAL A 8 24.83 -5.05 -8.56
N ALA A 9 25.76 -5.76 -9.20
CA ALA A 9 26.24 -5.46 -10.52
C ALA A 9 25.70 -6.50 -11.52
N SER A 10 24.98 -6.04 -12.53
CA SER A 10 24.45 -6.89 -13.58
C SER A 10 25.54 -7.20 -14.60
N GLY A 11 25.74 -8.49 -14.92
CA GLY A 11 26.66 -8.97 -15.92
C GLY A 11 25.96 -9.80 -16.98
N SER A 12 26.61 -10.01 -18.11
CA SER A 12 26.07 -10.83 -19.22
C SER A 12 26.13 -12.35 -18.94
N ASP A 13 27.07 -12.77 -18.09
CA ASP A 13 27.27 -14.17 -17.72
C ASP A 13 26.70 -14.47 -16.33
N ARG A 14 27.02 -13.63 -15.35
CA ARG A 14 26.56 -13.71 -13.96
C ARG A 14 26.31 -12.32 -13.39
N HIS A 15 25.34 -12.21 -12.49
CA HIS A 15 25.22 -11.06 -11.63
C HIS A 15 26.16 -11.22 -10.43
N ARG A 16 26.78 -10.12 -10.00
CA ARG A 16 27.61 -10.07 -8.81
C ARG A 16 26.89 -9.33 -7.69
N VAL A 17 26.78 -9.96 -6.54
CA VAL A 17 26.17 -9.43 -5.33
C VAL A 17 27.27 -9.23 -4.31
N ILE A 18 27.55 -7.99 -3.92
CA ILE A 18 28.59 -7.62 -2.99
C ILE A 18 27.98 -7.37 -1.63
N LEU A 19 28.48 -8.07 -0.63
CA LEU A 19 28.04 -7.96 0.75
C LEU A 19 28.78 -6.84 1.49
N ASP A 20 28.30 -6.45 2.64
CA ASP A 20 28.94 -5.50 3.56
C ASP A 20 30.22 -6.06 4.18
N THR A 21 30.43 -7.36 4.11
CA THR A 21 31.64 -8.08 4.50
C THR A 21 32.72 -8.12 3.40
N ASP A 22 32.52 -7.45 2.26
CA ASP A 22 33.32 -7.52 1.04
C ASP A 22 33.33 -8.89 0.34
N GLU A 23 32.53 -9.84 0.81
CA GLU A 23 32.30 -11.11 0.12
C GLU A 23 31.51 -10.88 -1.17
N GLU A 24 31.91 -11.55 -2.26
CA GLU A 24 31.22 -11.53 -3.54
C GLU A 24 30.49 -12.84 -3.79
N LEU A 25 29.18 -12.75 -4.04
CA LEU A 25 28.35 -13.87 -4.49
C LEU A 25 28.02 -13.71 -5.96
N THR A 26 27.97 -14.80 -6.69
CA THR A 26 27.49 -14.80 -8.10
C THR A 26 26.13 -15.45 -8.21
N ALA A 27 25.24 -14.86 -9.03
CA ALA A 27 23.89 -15.35 -9.23
C ALA A 27 23.47 -15.34 -10.70
N ARG A 28 22.60 -16.26 -11.08
CA ARG A 28 21.98 -16.29 -12.42
C ARG A 28 20.79 -15.36 -12.54
N LEU A 29 20.17 -15.01 -11.41
CA LEU A 29 19.08 -14.06 -11.27
C LEU A 29 19.18 -13.43 -9.87
N VAL A 30 18.85 -12.15 -9.78
CA VAL A 30 18.71 -11.45 -8.48
C VAL A 30 17.28 -10.99 -8.33
N ILE A 31 16.68 -11.29 -7.17
CA ILE A 31 15.35 -10.81 -6.80
C ILE A 31 15.49 -9.84 -5.65
N ASP A 32 15.00 -8.61 -5.86
CA ASP A 32 14.92 -7.58 -4.84
C ASP A 32 13.56 -7.69 -4.12
N ALA A 33 13.58 -8.19 -2.91
CA ALA A 33 12.42 -8.26 -2.01
C ALA A 33 12.63 -7.40 -0.74
N THR A 34 13.43 -6.33 -0.84
CA THR A 34 13.83 -5.49 0.31
C THR A 34 12.73 -4.55 0.80
N GLY A 35 11.59 -4.53 0.15
CA GLY A 35 10.48 -3.65 0.53
C GLY A 35 10.51 -2.30 -0.19
N TRP A 36 10.04 -1.26 0.48
CA TRP A 36 10.01 0.10 -0.06
C TRP A 36 10.94 1.03 0.74
N PRO A 37 11.75 1.88 0.04
CA PRO A 37 12.04 1.80 -1.41
C PRO A 37 12.85 0.55 -1.73
N ALA A 38 12.70 0.03 -2.97
CA ALA A 38 13.52 -1.09 -3.44
C ALA A 38 15.02 -0.71 -3.36
N ALA A 39 15.84 -1.62 -2.85
CA ALA A 39 17.26 -1.33 -2.66
C ALA A 39 18.07 -1.41 -3.96
N PHE A 40 17.67 -2.30 -4.89
CA PHE A 40 18.46 -2.62 -6.08
C PHE A 40 17.66 -2.52 -7.37
N ALA A 41 16.34 -2.67 -7.31
CA ALA A 41 15.48 -2.50 -8.47
C ALA A 41 15.15 -1.03 -8.72
N ASN A 42 15.51 -0.53 -9.91
CA ASN A 42 15.20 0.83 -10.32
C ASN A 42 13.72 1.01 -10.62
N ARG A 43 13.20 2.19 -10.33
CA ARG A 43 11.82 2.57 -10.63
C ARG A 43 11.76 3.53 -11.79
N THR A 44 10.62 3.55 -12.47
CA THR A 44 10.32 4.64 -13.41
C THR A 44 10.35 5.96 -12.64
N HIS A 45 10.86 7.01 -13.24
CA HIS A 45 10.68 8.35 -12.71
C HIS A 45 9.18 8.65 -12.76
N GLY A 46 8.51 8.43 -11.65
CA GLY A 46 7.09 8.66 -11.53
C GLY A 46 6.79 10.11 -11.24
N ASP A 47 5.58 10.52 -11.54
CA ASP A 47 5.10 11.89 -11.43
C ASP A 47 4.75 12.25 -9.98
N GLY A 48 5.72 12.21 -9.11
CA GLY A 48 5.59 12.67 -7.73
C GLY A 48 5.84 11.61 -6.65
N LEU A 49 5.82 12.07 -5.42
CA LEU A 49 5.92 11.21 -4.23
C LEU A 49 4.63 10.38 -4.07
N PRO A 50 4.72 9.15 -3.53
CA PRO A 50 3.54 8.36 -3.21
C PRO A 50 2.67 9.08 -2.18
N PHE A 51 1.38 8.74 -2.13
CA PHE A 51 0.60 8.94 -0.92
C PHE A 51 1.12 8.00 0.17
N TRP A 52 0.86 8.37 1.40
CA TRP A 52 1.25 7.58 2.55
C TRP A 52 0.03 7.27 3.40
N GLN A 53 -0.21 5.99 3.63
CA GLN A 53 -1.01 5.55 4.75
C GLN A 53 -0.09 5.49 5.96
N THR A 54 -0.46 6.20 7.02
CA THR A 54 0.35 6.26 8.23
C THR A 54 -0.54 6.00 9.44
N ALA A 55 -0.02 5.25 10.40
CA ALA A 55 -0.74 4.97 11.62
C ALA A 55 0.19 5.04 12.84
N PHE A 56 -0.42 5.37 13.97
CA PHE A 56 0.13 5.18 15.29
C PHE A 56 -0.80 4.24 16.06
N GLY A 57 -0.23 3.17 16.61
CA GLY A 57 -0.96 2.16 17.33
C GLY A 57 -0.35 1.84 18.68
N VAL A 58 -1.19 1.31 19.57
CA VAL A 58 -0.80 0.69 20.84
C VAL A 58 -1.42 -0.68 20.93
N VAL A 59 -0.70 -1.62 21.52
CA VAL A 59 -1.25 -2.90 21.96
C VAL A 59 -1.50 -2.83 23.44
N LEU A 60 -2.74 -3.04 23.84
CA LEU A 60 -3.20 -3.06 25.24
C LEU A 60 -3.34 -4.50 25.70
N ALA A 61 -3.17 -4.77 27.00
CA ALA A 61 -3.37 -6.12 27.56
C ALA A 61 -4.83 -6.61 27.45
N ASN A 62 -5.79 -5.68 27.46
CA ASN A 62 -7.22 -5.97 27.40
C ASN A 62 -7.90 -5.05 26.38
N PRO A 63 -9.06 -5.46 25.82
CA PRO A 63 -9.87 -4.58 24.99
C PRO A 63 -10.19 -3.26 25.72
N PRO A 64 -10.13 -2.11 25.04
CA PRO A 64 -10.55 -0.86 25.65
C PRO A 64 -12.06 -0.85 25.95
N VAL A 65 -12.47 0.01 26.87
CA VAL A 65 -13.89 0.21 27.17
C VAL A 65 -14.57 0.97 26.03
N GLY A 66 -15.80 0.63 25.71
CA GLY A 66 -16.60 1.29 24.67
C GLY A 66 -16.49 0.61 23.30
N ASP A 67 -16.78 1.38 22.26
CA ASP A 67 -16.94 0.85 20.91
C ASP A 67 -15.68 0.16 20.34
N LEU A 68 -14.50 0.66 20.72
CA LEU A 68 -13.23 0.05 20.30
C LEU A 68 -12.87 -1.22 21.08
N GLY A 69 -13.67 -1.63 22.07
CA GLY A 69 -13.59 -2.93 22.72
C GLY A 69 -14.14 -4.08 21.90
N GLN A 70 -14.65 -3.79 20.70
CA GLN A 70 -15.06 -4.78 19.70
C GLN A 70 -14.16 -4.70 18.46
N PRO A 71 -13.97 -5.81 17.73
CA PRO A 71 -13.24 -5.78 16.47
C PRO A 71 -13.85 -4.75 15.51
N THR A 72 -13.09 -3.73 15.18
CA THR A 72 -13.54 -2.60 14.38
C THR A 72 -12.55 -2.33 13.27
N LEU A 73 -13.06 -2.26 12.04
CA LEU A 73 -12.29 -1.89 10.86
C LEU A 73 -12.78 -0.52 10.37
N MET A 74 -11.86 0.42 10.22
CA MET A 74 -12.10 1.72 9.59
C MET A 74 -13.24 2.53 10.25
N ASP A 75 -13.18 2.75 11.56
CA ASP A 75 -14.08 3.68 12.25
C ASP A 75 -13.72 5.13 11.91
N PHE A 76 -14.47 5.72 10.99
CA PHE A 76 -14.30 7.11 10.54
C PHE A 76 -15.00 8.15 11.42
N ARG A 77 -15.58 7.81 12.56
CA ARG A 77 -16.08 8.80 13.51
C ARG A 77 -14.94 9.70 13.96
N GLU A 78 -15.21 10.98 14.15
CA GLU A 78 -14.16 11.89 14.62
C GLU A 78 -13.78 11.57 16.06
N PRO A 79 -12.48 11.56 16.40
CA PRO A 79 -12.08 11.46 17.82
C PRO A 79 -12.63 12.65 18.61
N PRO A 80 -12.89 12.47 19.91
CA PRO A 80 -13.32 13.57 20.77
C PRO A 80 -12.37 14.76 20.69
N ARG A 81 -12.94 15.97 20.72
CA ARG A 81 -12.14 17.21 20.66
C ARG A 81 -11.48 17.46 22.02
N THR A 82 -10.21 17.16 22.11
CA THR A 82 -9.38 17.50 23.28
C THR A 82 -8.48 18.69 22.96
N PRO A 83 -7.98 19.44 23.98
CA PRO A 83 -7.02 20.52 23.74
C PRO A 83 -5.75 20.06 23.01
N ALA A 84 -5.30 18.82 23.24
CA ALA A 84 -4.16 18.22 22.58
C ALA A 84 -4.45 17.94 21.08
N ALA A 85 -5.64 17.42 20.76
CA ALA A 85 -6.09 17.18 19.39
C ALA A 85 -6.36 18.49 18.62
N GLN A 86 -6.82 19.55 19.29
CA GLN A 86 -7.12 20.84 18.67
C GLN A 86 -5.89 21.67 18.29
N ARG A 87 -4.76 21.48 18.97
CA ARG A 87 -3.50 22.21 18.68
C ARG A 87 -2.88 21.83 17.34
N ARG A 88 -3.43 20.85 16.64
CA ARG A 88 -3.01 20.46 15.31
C ARG A 88 -3.81 21.20 14.26
N GLY A 89 -3.11 21.68 13.27
CA GLY A 89 -3.72 22.21 12.05
C GLY A 89 -4.60 21.16 11.36
N ARG A 90 -5.09 21.50 10.18
CA ARG A 90 -5.96 20.68 9.36
C ARG A 90 -5.29 19.30 9.08
N THR A 91 -5.65 18.26 9.86
CA THR A 91 -5.22 16.88 9.61
C THR A 91 -6.11 16.26 8.52
N PRO A 92 -5.55 15.39 7.67
CA PRO A 92 -6.35 14.53 6.81
C PRO A 92 -7.36 13.72 7.62
N ALA A 93 -8.40 13.19 6.96
CA ALA A 93 -9.33 12.27 7.60
C ALA A 93 -8.59 11.08 8.20
N THR A 94 -8.92 10.76 9.44
CA THR A 94 -8.40 9.59 10.14
C THR A 94 -9.53 8.62 10.44
N PHE A 95 -9.14 7.37 10.68
CA PHE A 95 -10.05 6.33 11.17
C PHE A 95 -9.30 5.44 12.18
N ALA A 96 -10.06 4.74 13.01
CA ALA A 96 -9.50 3.79 13.94
C ALA A 96 -9.64 2.34 13.46
N TYR A 97 -8.59 1.54 13.71
CA TYR A 97 -8.66 0.08 13.82
C TYR A 97 -8.69 -0.34 15.27
N SER A 98 -9.40 -1.42 15.57
CA SER A 98 -9.39 -2.07 16.87
C SER A 98 -9.55 -3.57 16.69
N LEU A 99 -8.53 -4.35 17.03
CA LEU A 99 -8.48 -5.77 16.69
C LEU A 99 -7.77 -6.58 17.78
N PRO A 100 -8.24 -7.83 18.06
CA PRO A 100 -7.46 -8.76 18.87
C PRO A 100 -6.18 -9.18 18.10
N VAL A 101 -5.06 -9.23 18.81
CA VAL A 101 -3.78 -9.71 18.31
C VAL A 101 -3.23 -10.78 19.27
N ALA A 102 -2.16 -11.48 18.87
CA ALA A 102 -1.65 -12.61 19.63
C ALA A 102 -1.20 -12.24 21.07
N ASP A 103 -0.73 -11.02 21.27
CA ASP A 103 -0.17 -10.51 22.51
C ASP A 103 -1.08 -9.49 23.23
N GLY A 104 -2.32 -9.29 22.74
CA GLY A 104 -3.26 -8.36 23.37
C GLY A 104 -4.31 -7.80 22.42
N TRP A 105 -4.57 -6.52 22.53
CA TRP A 105 -5.56 -5.81 21.73
C TRP A 105 -4.94 -4.59 21.06
N LEU A 106 -4.81 -4.61 19.73
CA LEU A 106 -4.28 -3.51 18.96
C LEU A 106 -5.37 -2.44 18.75
N VAL A 107 -5.02 -1.18 19.00
CA VAL A 107 -5.81 -0.02 18.59
C VAL A 107 -4.90 0.95 17.84
N GLU A 108 -5.33 1.38 16.68
CA GLU A 108 -4.59 2.31 15.82
C GLU A 108 -5.44 3.49 15.38
N GLU A 109 -4.84 4.67 15.34
CA GLU A 109 -5.35 5.83 14.60
C GLU A 109 -4.59 5.94 13.28
N THR A 110 -5.31 5.95 12.17
CA THR A 110 -4.74 5.82 10.82
C THR A 110 -5.17 6.96 9.93
N VAL A 111 -4.24 7.58 9.22
CA VAL A 111 -4.49 8.42 8.04
C VAL A 111 -4.54 7.53 6.82
N LEU A 112 -5.66 7.52 6.11
CA LEU A 112 -5.85 6.66 4.94
C LEU A 112 -4.83 6.93 3.84
N ALA A 113 -4.67 8.19 3.45
CA ALA A 113 -3.76 8.61 2.41
C ALA A 113 -3.45 10.10 2.56
N ALA A 114 -2.17 10.45 2.65
CA ALA A 114 -1.71 11.83 2.71
C ALA A 114 -0.45 12.04 1.87
N ARG A 115 -0.31 13.23 1.31
CA ARG A 115 0.87 13.71 0.61
C ARG A 115 1.10 15.18 0.97
N PRO A 116 2.16 15.52 1.72
CA PRO A 116 3.18 14.63 2.28
C PRO A 116 2.64 13.68 3.36
N ALA A 117 3.47 12.71 3.80
CA ALA A 117 3.14 11.81 4.89
C ALA A 117 2.86 12.58 6.19
N VAL A 118 1.88 12.13 6.94
CA VAL A 118 1.70 12.56 8.34
C VAL A 118 2.64 11.72 9.22
N GLU A 119 3.39 12.34 10.11
CA GLU A 119 4.25 11.58 11.02
C GLU A 119 3.38 10.75 11.98
N PRO A 120 3.65 9.44 12.14
CA PRO A 120 2.83 8.56 12.97
C PRO A 120 2.63 9.08 14.41
N VAL A 121 3.70 9.57 15.05
CA VAL A 121 3.62 10.14 16.41
C VAL A 121 2.63 11.30 16.47
N ALA A 122 2.38 11.93 15.33
CA ALA A 122 1.40 12.97 15.21
C ALA A 122 -0.04 12.49 15.43
N LEU A 123 -0.32 11.22 15.37
CA LEU A 123 -1.64 10.61 15.56
C LEU A 123 -1.89 10.20 17.03
N LEU A 124 -0.83 10.14 17.84
CA LEU A 124 -0.90 9.74 19.24
C LEU A 124 -1.98 10.49 20.06
N PRO A 125 -2.09 11.83 20.01
CA PRO A 125 -3.13 12.53 20.75
C PRO A 125 -4.55 12.25 20.25
N LEU A 126 -4.72 11.87 18.98
CA LEU A 126 -6.02 11.49 18.43
C LEU A 126 -6.43 10.11 18.94
N LEU A 127 -5.49 9.17 18.97
CA LEU A 127 -5.71 7.83 19.50
C LEU A 127 -6.04 7.89 21.02
N ALA A 128 -5.27 8.67 21.78
CA ALA A 128 -5.52 8.87 23.20
C ALA A 128 -6.92 9.44 23.44
N ALA A 129 -7.34 10.43 22.65
CA ALA A 129 -8.68 11.00 22.72
C ALA A 129 -9.78 9.97 22.43
N ARG A 130 -9.59 9.05 21.45
CA ARG A 130 -10.54 7.96 21.20
C ARG A 130 -10.66 6.99 22.36
N LEU A 131 -9.56 6.75 23.04
CA LEU A 131 -9.51 5.87 24.22
C LEU A 131 -9.95 6.56 25.51
N HIS A 132 -10.29 7.86 25.45
CA HIS A 132 -10.60 8.68 26.62
C HIS A 132 -9.48 8.70 27.67
N LEU A 133 -8.23 8.75 27.19
CA LEU A 133 -7.01 8.77 28.00
C LEU A 133 -6.19 10.03 27.69
N GLU A 134 -5.34 10.43 28.64
CA GLU A 134 -4.24 11.33 28.31
C GLU A 134 -3.13 10.54 27.57
N PRO A 135 -2.35 11.21 26.70
CA PRO A 135 -1.29 10.56 25.93
C PRO A 135 -0.32 9.70 26.75
N ASP A 136 0.14 10.22 27.88
CA ASP A 136 1.10 9.53 28.77
C ASP A 136 0.46 8.31 29.41
N ASP A 137 -0.78 8.44 29.93
CA ASP A 137 -1.53 7.32 30.51
C ASP A 137 -1.77 6.19 29.50
N MET A 138 -1.99 6.53 28.24
CA MET A 138 -2.14 5.53 27.17
C MET A 138 -0.82 4.80 26.93
N LEU A 139 0.28 5.51 26.87
CA LEU A 139 1.60 4.92 26.67
C LEU A 139 2.02 4.03 27.83
N ASP A 140 1.73 4.43 29.08
CA ASP A 140 2.01 3.63 30.27
C ASP A 140 1.23 2.30 30.31
N ARG A 141 0.06 2.25 29.70
CA ARG A 141 -0.77 1.03 29.57
C ARG A 141 -0.42 0.16 28.38
N ALA A 142 0.37 0.68 27.44
CA ALA A 142 0.71 -0.03 26.22
C ALA A 142 1.77 -1.12 26.48
N LEU A 143 1.50 -2.34 26.06
CA LEU A 143 2.49 -3.41 26.01
C LEU A 143 3.57 -3.11 24.97
N ARG A 144 3.17 -2.49 23.86
CA ARG A 144 4.06 -2.00 22.81
C ARG A 144 3.35 -0.95 21.96
N THR A 145 4.14 -0.18 21.21
CA THR A 145 3.65 0.80 20.25
C THR A 145 3.96 0.36 18.82
N GLU A 146 3.13 0.79 17.86
CA GLU A 146 3.34 0.56 16.43
C GLU A 146 3.40 1.88 15.67
N TYR A 147 4.32 1.95 14.71
CA TYR A 147 4.51 3.08 13.81
C TYR A 147 4.43 2.58 12.38
N VAL A 148 3.40 2.96 11.65
CA VAL A 148 3.13 2.44 10.31
C VAL A 148 3.34 3.53 9.27
N ARG A 149 4.04 3.19 8.17
CA ARG A 149 4.18 4.02 6.97
C ARG A 149 4.12 3.12 5.74
N ILE A 150 3.03 3.19 5.01
CA ILE A 150 2.79 2.37 3.82
C ILE A 150 2.75 3.29 2.60
N PRO A 151 3.61 3.08 1.60
CA PRO A 151 3.60 3.86 0.37
C PRO A 151 2.44 3.44 -0.52
N MET A 152 1.48 4.34 -0.75
CA MET A 152 0.32 4.13 -1.59
C MET A 152 0.54 4.78 -2.96
N GLY A 153 0.22 4.08 -4.06
CA GLY A 153 0.38 4.64 -5.40
C GLY A 153 1.84 4.93 -5.81
N ALA A 154 2.79 4.19 -5.25
CA ALA A 154 4.19 4.33 -5.59
C ALA A 154 4.47 4.00 -7.07
N SER A 155 5.44 4.69 -7.68
CA SER A 155 5.86 4.43 -9.07
C SER A 155 6.23 2.97 -9.31
N HIS A 156 5.96 2.47 -10.52
CA HIS A 156 6.30 1.10 -10.89
C HIS A 156 7.81 0.92 -11.04
N PRO A 157 8.34 -0.30 -10.77
CA PRO A 157 9.71 -0.62 -11.14
C PRO A 157 9.85 -0.66 -12.66
N ARG A 158 11.03 -0.32 -13.16
CA ARG A 158 11.39 -0.56 -14.56
C ARG A 158 11.44 -2.07 -14.80
N ARG A 159 10.91 -2.53 -15.94
CA ARG A 159 10.88 -3.95 -16.30
C ARG A 159 11.98 -4.35 -17.28
N ASP A 160 12.70 -3.37 -17.80
CA ASP A 160 13.86 -3.51 -18.71
C ASP A 160 15.18 -3.62 -17.94
N GLN A 161 15.16 -4.19 -16.74
CA GLN A 161 16.32 -4.34 -15.88
C GLN A 161 16.53 -5.80 -15.47
N ALA A 162 17.78 -6.12 -15.13
CA ALA A 162 18.19 -7.49 -14.81
C ALA A 162 17.77 -7.94 -13.41
N VAL A 163 17.71 -7.01 -12.45
CA VAL A 163 17.20 -7.27 -11.10
C VAL A 163 15.68 -7.28 -11.15
N VAL A 164 15.07 -8.36 -10.69
CA VAL A 164 13.62 -8.49 -10.63
C VAL A 164 13.15 -8.13 -9.24
N ALA A 165 12.24 -7.15 -9.11
CA ALA A 165 11.63 -6.85 -7.82
C ALA A 165 10.46 -7.79 -7.51
N PHE A 166 10.20 -8.01 -6.20
CA PHE A 166 9.06 -8.78 -5.72
C PHE A 166 8.44 -8.14 -4.48
N GLY A 167 7.17 -8.38 -4.23
CA GLY A 167 6.45 -7.82 -3.08
C GLY A 167 6.35 -6.30 -3.13
N ALA A 168 6.56 -5.62 -2.01
CA ALA A 168 6.51 -4.16 -1.93
C ALA A 168 7.60 -3.49 -2.78
N ALA A 169 8.76 -4.13 -2.97
CA ALA A 169 9.79 -3.68 -3.90
C ALA A 169 9.28 -3.64 -5.35
N ALA A 170 8.45 -4.61 -5.75
CA ALA A 170 7.78 -4.60 -7.04
C ALA A 170 6.60 -3.63 -7.13
N GLY A 171 6.19 -2.99 -6.03
CA GLY A 171 5.02 -2.11 -5.99
C GLY A 171 3.70 -2.87 -5.80
N TYR A 172 3.73 -4.04 -5.17
CA TYR A 172 2.51 -4.82 -4.87
C TYR A 172 1.64 -4.23 -3.76
N VAL A 173 2.07 -3.13 -3.13
CA VAL A 173 1.21 -2.39 -2.23
C VAL A 173 -0.01 -1.87 -3.01
N ASN A 174 -1.19 -2.37 -2.65
CA ASN A 174 -2.43 -1.99 -3.32
C ASN A 174 -2.78 -0.53 -3.00
N PRO A 175 -2.99 0.34 -3.99
CA PRO A 175 -3.30 1.75 -3.77
C PRO A 175 -4.60 2.00 -3.00
N THR A 176 -5.51 1.04 -2.99
CA THR A 176 -6.84 1.21 -2.38
C THR A 176 -6.89 0.78 -0.92
N SER A 177 -6.02 -0.16 -0.52
CA SER A 177 -6.06 -0.79 0.80
C SER A 177 -4.73 -0.75 1.57
N GLY A 178 -3.61 -0.49 0.90
CA GLY A 178 -2.27 -0.62 1.50
C GLY A 178 -1.79 -2.08 1.66
N TYR A 179 -2.62 -3.08 1.32
CA TYR A 179 -2.27 -4.48 1.48
C TYR A 179 -1.32 -4.96 0.38
N SER A 180 -0.38 -5.84 0.74
CA SER A 180 0.57 -6.42 -0.21
C SER A 180 0.85 -7.91 0.03
N VAL A 181 0.68 -8.39 1.26
CA VAL A 181 1.10 -9.76 1.66
C VAL A 181 0.33 -10.83 0.90
N VAL A 182 -1.01 -10.78 0.91
CA VAL A 182 -1.84 -11.79 0.23
C VAL A 182 -1.54 -11.82 -1.26
N HIS A 183 -1.44 -10.66 -1.91
CA HIS A 183 -1.10 -10.59 -3.33
C HIS A 183 0.30 -11.17 -3.61
N SER A 184 1.29 -10.86 -2.78
CA SER A 184 2.64 -11.44 -2.90
C SER A 184 2.61 -12.96 -2.78
N MET A 185 1.88 -13.51 -1.80
CA MET A 185 1.74 -14.96 -1.62
C MET A 185 1.05 -15.63 -2.81
N GLN A 186 0.03 -15.01 -3.38
CA GLN A 186 -0.69 -15.52 -4.56
C GLN A 186 0.19 -15.52 -5.81
N MET A 187 1.06 -14.52 -5.97
CA MET A 187 1.94 -14.40 -7.12
C MET A 187 3.21 -15.28 -7.05
N ALA A 188 3.64 -15.62 -5.83
CA ALA A 188 4.89 -16.34 -5.62
C ALA A 188 5.02 -17.64 -6.42
N PRO A 189 4.01 -18.55 -6.49
CA PRO A 189 4.11 -19.77 -7.27
C PRO A 189 4.32 -19.52 -8.76
N ALA A 190 3.57 -18.61 -9.36
CA ALA A 190 3.69 -18.28 -10.79
C ALA A 190 5.06 -17.66 -11.11
N VAL A 191 5.55 -16.79 -10.22
CA VAL A 191 6.88 -16.18 -10.35
C VAL A 191 7.98 -17.25 -10.23
N ALA A 192 7.85 -18.20 -9.30
CA ALA A 192 8.81 -19.31 -9.18
C ALA A 192 8.88 -20.18 -10.44
N VAL A 193 7.74 -20.47 -11.06
CA VAL A 193 7.69 -21.17 -12.35
C VAL A 193 8.39 -20.36 -13.45
N ALA A 194 8.07 -19.06 -13.56
CA ALA A 194 8.70 -18.18 -14.55
C ALA A 194 10.23 -18.09 -14.36
N ILE A 195 10.71 -18.08 -13.14
CA ILE A 195 12.14 -18.14 -12.82
C ILE A 195 12.76 -19.45 -13.33
N ALA A 196 12.14 -20.59 -13.02
CA ALA A 196 12.62 -21.88 -13.47
C ALA A 196 12.69 -22.00 -15.01
N GLU A 197 11.71 -21.47 -15.70
CA GLU A 197 11.66 -21.42 -17.15
C GLU A 197 12.69 -20.45 -17.73
N SER A 198 12.85 -19.27 -17.15
CA SER A 198 13.82 -18.28 -17.59
C SER A 198 15.27 -18.79 -17.49
N LEU A 199 15.55 -19.64 -16.51
CA LEU A 199 16.83 -20.29 -16.34
C LEU A 199 17.14 -21.36 -17.41
N LYS A 200 16.12 -21.86 -18.13
CA LYS A 200 16.22 -22.84 -19.20
C LYS A 200 16.24 -22.19 -20.58
N ALA A 201 15.64 -21.03 -20.74
CA ALA A 201 15.24 -20.45 -22.03
C ALA A 201 16.39 -19.93 -22.91
N ARG A 202 17.61 -19.81 -22.39
CA ARG A 202 18.77 -19.32 -23.15
C ARG A 202 19.92 -20.33 -23.12
N PRO A 203 19.96 -21.30 -24.07
CA PRO A 203 21.13 -22.17 -24.22
C PRO A 203 22.40 -21.34 -24.48
N GLY A 204 23.46 -21.61 -23.71
CA GLY A 204 24.73 -20.89 -23.84
C GLY A 204 24.85 -19.58 -23.04
N THR A 205 23.79 -19.12 -22.37
CA THR A 205 23.89 -18.03 -21.42
C THR A 205 23.70 -18.54 -19.98
N HIS A 206 24.48 -18.00 -19.06
CA HIS A 206 24.39 -18.37 -17.64
C HIS A 206 23.43 -17.47 -16.86
N VAL A 207 22.89 -16.41 -17.45
CA VAL A 207 21.96 -15.45 -16.85
C VAL A 207 20.52 -15.78 -17.26
N ALA A 208 19.59 -15.71 -16.31
CA ALA A 208 18.17 -15.88 -16.56
C ALA A 208 17.59 -14.73 -17.42
N ASP A 209 16.55 -15.03 -18.19
CA ASP A 209 15.79 -13.98 -18.88
C ASP A 209 14.86 -13.26 -17.91
N SER A 210 15.30 -12.13 -17.36
CA SER A 210 14.51 -11.33 -16.44
C SER A 210 13.19 -10.82 -17.04
N ALA A 211 13.12 -10.63 -18.36
CA ALA A 211 11.90 -10.15 -19.02
C ALA A 211 10.74 -11.16 -18.89
N LEU A 212 11.02 -12.46 -18.97
CA LEU A 212 10.02 -13.51 -18.73
C LEU A 212 9.45 -13.42 -17.32
N VAL A 213 10.31 -13.21 -16.32
CA VAL A 213 9.90 -13.10 -14.92
C VAL A 213 9.11 -11.80 -14.70
N TRP A 214 9.57 -10.68 -15.27
CA TRP A 214 8.87 -9.40 -15.18
C TRP A 214 7.45 -9.43 -15.78
N ASN A 215 7.24 -10.17 -16.84
CA ASN A 215 5.92 -10.34 -17.45
C ASN A 215 4.93 -11.06 -16.54
N VAL A 216 5.42 -11.93 -15.65
CA VAL A 216 4.61 -12.60 -14.63
C VAL A 216 4.44 -11.72 -13.39
N VAL A 217 5.48 -11.03 -12.96
CA VAL A 217 5.39 -10.07 -11.83
C VAL A 217 4.38 -8.96 -12.14
N TRP A 218 4.39 -8.41 -13.36
CA TRP A 218 3.47 -7.36 -13.80
C TRP A 218 2.80 -7.68 -15.15
N PRO A 219 1.81 -8.59 -15.16
CA PRO A 219 0.99 -8.86 -16.35
C PRO A 219 0.27 -7.57 -16.80
N ILE A 220 -0.01 -7.45 -18.10
CA ILE A 220 -0.66 -6.26 -18.66
C ILE A 220 -2.02 -5.96 -18.01
N ALA A 221 -2.78 -7.00 -17.67
CA ALA A 221 -4.07 -6.82 -16.98
C ALA A 221 -3.88 -6.17 -15.60
N HIS A 222 -2.92 -6.66 -14.79
CA HIS A 222 -2.65 -6.10 -13.46
C HIS A 222 -2.16 -4.65 -13.53
N ARG A 223 -1.37 -4.30 -14.56
CA ARG A 223 -0.94 -2.91 -14.79
C ARG A 223 -2.11 -1.98 -15.08
N ARG A 224 -3.07 -2.43 -15.90
CA ARG A 224 -4.28 -1.66 -16.21
C ARG A 224 -5.18 -1.52 -14.99
N THR A 225 -5.38 -2.58 -14.21
CA THR A 225 -6.11 -2.52 -12.93
C THR A 225 -5.45 -1.55 -11.97
N ARG A 226 -4.13 -1.60 -11.87
CA ARG A 226 -3.38 -0.70 -11.00
C ARG A 226 -3.58 0.78 -11.37
N LEU A 227 -3.61 1.13 -12.65
CA LEU A 227 -3.89 2.50 -13.10
C LEU A 227 -5.27 3.00 -12.63
N LEU A 228 -6.29 2.13 -12.64
CA LEU A 228 -7.63 2.47 -12.12
C LEU A 228 -7.60 2.69 -10.60
N HIS A 229 -6.85 1.87 -9.87
CA HIS A 229 -6.67 2.04 -8.43
C HIS A 229 -5.88 3.31 -8.09
N ASP A 230 -4.81 3.63 -8.83
CA ASP A 230 -4.04 4.86 -8.66
C ASP A 230 -4.91 6.10 -8.91
N TYR A 231 -5.76 6.07 -9.95
CA TYR A 231 -6.75 7.11 -10.19
C TYR A 231 -7.71 7.26 -9.00
N GLY A 232 -8.23 6.15 -8.46
CA GLY A 232 -9.08 6.18 -7.26
C GLY A 232 -8.38 6.77 -6.04
N LEU A 233 -7.11 6.46 -5.85
CA LEU A 233 -6.30 7.01 -4.77
C LEU A 233 -6.09 8.53 -4.91
N ASP A 234 -5.76 9.01 -6.11
CA ASP A 234 -5.61 10.45 -6.38
C ASP A 234 -6.91 11.21 -6.11
N MET A 235 -8.05 10.60 -6.44
CA MET A 235 -9.37 11.14 -6.12
C MET A 235 -9.61 11.22 -4.61
N LEU A 236 -9.32 10.16 -3.87
CA LEU A 236 -9.47 10.13 -2.41
C LEU A 236 -8.57 11.15 -1.73
N GLY A 237 -7.35 11.36 -2.23
CA GLY A 237 -6.41 12.34 -1.68
C GLY A 237 -6.87 13.80 -1.80
N GLN A 238 -7.90 14.08 -2.62
CA GLN A 238 -8.50 15.41 -2.77
C GLN A 238 -9.73 15.64 -1.88
N LEU A 239 -10.25 14.58 -1.22
CA LEU A 239 -11.42 14.67 -0.37
C LEU A 239 -11.05 15.20 1.03
N ASP A 240 -11.90 16.05 1.59
CA ASP A 240 -11.85 16.41 3.00
C ASP A 240 -12.47 15.32 3.89
N GLY A 241 -12.31 15.43 5.21
CA GLY A 241 -12.77 14.40 6.13
C GLY A 241 -14.26 14.05 6.03
N ALA A 242 -15.13 15.05 5.80
CA ALA A 242 -16.56 14.81 5.62
C ALA A 242 -16.85 14.05 4.32
N ALA A 243 -16.19 14.42 3.24
CA ALA A 243 -16.35 13.77 1.95
C ALA A 243 -15.77 12.35 1.92
N VAL A 244 -14.67 12.09 2.65
CA VAL A 244 -14.13 10.74 2.81
C VAL A 244 -15.14 9.85 3.55
N ARG A 245 -15.76 10.33 4.62
CA ARG A 245 -16.81 9.58 5.33
C ARG A 245 -18.01 9.27 4.42
N GLU A 246 -18.50 10.26 3.68
CA GLU A 246 -19.61 10.10 2.75
C GLU A 246 -19.26 9.10 1.63
N PHE A 247 -18.03 9.17 1.12
CA PHE A 247 -17.52 8.24 0.11
C PHE A 247 -17.50 6.80 0.65
N PHE A 248 -16.92 6.55 1.82
CA PHE A 248 -16.85 5.20 2.37
C PHE A 248 -18.19 4.67 2.85
N ALA A 249 -19.10 5.52 3.35
CA ALA A 249 -20.48 5.12 3.62
C ALA A 249 -21.14 4.58 2.33
N THR A 250 -21.03 5.31 1.21
CA THR A 250 -21.54 4.87 -0.08
C THR A 250 -20.82 3.61 -0.60
N PHE A 251 -19.51 3.52 -0.42
CA PHE A 251 -18.70 2.41 -0.90
C PHE A 251 -19.04 1.09 -0.20
N PHE A 252 -19.18 1.10 1.12
CA PHE A 252 -19.50 -0.09 1.90
C PHE A 252 -21.01 -0.43 1.91
N ASP A 253 -21.87 0.48 1.46
CA ASP A 253 -23.28 0.20 1.19
C ASP A 253 -23.50 -0.61 -0.12
N LEU A 254 -22.49 -0.65 -0.98
CA LEU A 254 -22.49 -1.56 -2.13
C LEU A 254 -22.45 -3.03 -1.66
N PRO A 255 -23.02 -3.97 -2.45
CA PRO A 255 -22.92 -5.40 -2.13
C PRO A 255 -21.46 -5.83 -1.88
N LEU A 256 -21.26 -6.70 -0.88
CA LEU A 256 -19.94 -7.24 -0.50
C LEU A 256 -19.12 -7.69 -1.71
N GLN A 257 -19.72 -8.43 -2.62
CA GLN A 257 -19.06 -8.91 -3.85
C GLN A 257 -18.58 -7.75 -4.73
N THR A 258 -19.28 -6.62 -4.74
CA THR A 258 -18.95 -5.46 -5.56
C THR A 258 -17.72 -4.73 -5.00
N TRP A 259 -17.78 -4.29 -3.74
CA TRP A 259 -16.66 -3.53 -3.19
C TRP A 259 -15.41 -4.41 -2.94
N SER A 260 -15.58 -5.71 -2.60
CA SER A 260 -14.44 -6.62 -2.48
C SER A 260 -13.73 -6.84 -3.82
N THR A 261 -14.47 -6.88 -4.94
CA THR A 261 -13.89 -6.91 -6.29
C THR A 261 -13.00 -5.68 -6.54
N TYR A 262 -13.42 -4.49 -6.12
CA TYR A 262 -12.57 -3.30 -6.25
C TYR A 262 -11.27 -3.40 -5.44
N MET A 263 -11.34 -3.99 -4.24
CA MET A 263 -10.20 -4.06 -3.33
C MET A 263 -9.14 -5.12 -3.71
N ARG A 264 -9.46 -6.03 -4.61
CA ARG A 264 -8.55 -7.12 -5.02
C ARG A 264 -7.56 -6.66 -6.08
N ALA A 265 -6.29 -7.02 -5.90
CA ALA A 265 -5.22 -6.70 -6.86
C ALA A 265 -5.30 -7.52 -8.16
N ASP A 266 -5.93 -8.70 -8.11
CA ASP A 266 -6.10 -9.64 -9.24
C ASP A 266 -7.39 -9.43 -10.03
N SER A 267 -8.23 -8.48 -9.66
CA SER A 267 -9.44 -8.14 -10.41
C SER A 267 -9.13 -7.62 -11.80
N SER A 268 -10.00 -7.94 -12.76
CA SER A 268 -9.82 -7.44 -14.12
C SER A 268 -10.06 -5.92 -14.20
N PRO A 269 -9.41 -5.21 -15.15
CA PRO A 269 -9.66 -3.78 -15.36
C PRO A 269 -11.14 -3.47 -15.62
N THR A 270 -11.83 -4.37 -16.33
CA THR A 270 -13.25 -4.22 -16.65
C THR A 270 -14.12 -4.30 -15.39
N ASP A 271 -13.80 -5.23 -14.48
CA ASP A 271 -14.57 -5.38 -13.24
C ASP A 271 -14.35 -4.19 -12.32
N VAL A 272 -13.11 -3.75 -12.15
CA VAL A 272 -12.79 -2.54 -11.38
C VAL A 272 -13.48 -1.31 -11.97
N GLY A 273 -13.43 -1.12 -13.28
CA GLY A 273 -14.11 -0.02 -13.96
C GLY A 273 -15.65 -0.06 -13.77
N ARG A 274 -16.24 -1.27 -13.76
CA ARG A 274 -17.67 -1.46 -13.49
C ARG A 274 -18.03 -1.05 -12.05
N VAL A 275 -17.21 -1.45 -11.08
CA VAL A 275 -17.42 -1.04 -9.67
C VAL A 275 -17.29 0.46 -9.51
N MET A 276 -16.27 1.10 -10.13
CA MET A 276 -16.14 2.56 -10.12
C MET A 276 -17.37 3.26 -10.71
N ALA A 277 -17.91 2.75 -11.80
CA ALA A 277 -19.13 3.29 -12.40
C ALA A 277 -20.37 3.11 -11.49
N GLN A 278 -20.49 1.98 -10.81
CA GLN A 278 -21.57 1.74 -9.84
C GLN A 278 -21.46 2.69 -8.64
N LEU A 279 -20.27 2.82 -8.07
CA LEU A 279 -19.99 3.75 -6.98
C LEU A 279 -20.31 5.20 -7.38
N PHE A 280 -19.88 5.63 -8.57
CA PHE A 280 -20.19 6.96 -9.07
C PHE A 280 -21.70 7.20 -9.20
N ARG A 281 -22.47 6.21 -9.65
CA ARG A 281 -23.93 6.32 -9.76
C ARG A 281 -24.63 6.36 -8.39
N ALA A 282 -24.11 5.61 -7.41
CA ALA A 282 -24.66 5.57 -6.07
C ALA A 282 -24.27 6.81 -5.24
N ALA A 283 -23.14 7.43 -5.53
CA ALA A 283 -22.62 8.57 -4.77
C ALA A 283 -23.56 9.78 -4.84
N PRO A 284 -23.72 10.56 -3.75
CA PRO A 284 -24.40 11.85 -3.73
C PRO A 284 -23.81 12.85 -4.74
N TRP A 285 -24.62 13.82 -5.17
CA TRP A 285 -24.19 14.81 -6.17
C TRP A 285 -22.97 15.63 -5.73
N SER A 286 -22.87 15.96 -4.45
CA SER A 286 -21.69 16.59 -3.81
C SER A 286 -20.40 15.81 -4.10
N THR A 287 -20.43 14.51 -3.86
CA THR A 287 -19.32 13.59 -4.07
C THR A 287 -19.04 13.40 -5.56
N ARG A 288 -20.06 13.21 -6.42
CA ARG A 288 -19.87 13.10 -7.88
C ARG A 288 -19.16 14.31 -8.46
N ARG A 289 -19.55 15.53 -8.06
CA ARG A 289 -18.89 16.76 -8.51
C ARG A 289 -17.42 16.82 -8.11
N ARG A 290 -17.07 16.32 -6.92
CA ARG A 290 -15.66 16.25 -6.47
C ARG A 290 -14.88 15.22 -7.27
N LEU A 291 -15.47 14.04 -7.51
CA LEU A 291 -14.88 12.97 -8.33
C LEU A 291 -14.63 13.40 -9.78
N LEU A 292 -15.46 14.26 -10.35
CA LEU A 292 -15.28 14.81 -11.73
C LEU A 292 -14.25 15.92 -11.81
N ARG A 293 -13.85 16.54 -10.70
CA ARG A 293 -12.81 17.59 -10.66
C ARG A 293 -11.38 17.05 -10.64
N GLY A 294 -11.22 15.70 -10.58
CA GLY A 294 -9.92 15.05 -10.71
C GLY A 294 -9.21 15.41 -12.02
N HIS A 295 -7.89 15.36 -12.00
CA HIS A 295 -7.07 15.85 -13.12
C HIS A 295 -7.37 15.13 -14.44
N PRO A 296 -7.73 15.88 -15.53
CA PRO A 296 -7.92 15.28 -16.87
C PRO A 296 -6.67 14.56 -17.39
N ALA A 297 -5.48 14.91 -16.92
CA ALA A 297 -4.23 14.26 -17.27
C ALA A 297 -4.16 12.77 -16.88
N ASP A 298 -4.84 12.38 -15.82
CA ASP A 298 -4.83 10.99 -15.35
C ASP A 298 -5.74 10.10 -16.21
N PHE A 299 -6.82 10.68 -16.76
CA PHE A 299 -7.66 10.01 -17.76
C PHE A 299 -6.88 9.72 -19.06
N LEU A 300 -6.00 10.64 -19.46
CA LEU A 300 -5.16 10.46 -20.65
C LEU A 300 -4.10 9.37 -20.45
N ARG A 301 -3.66 9.10 -19.22
CA ARG A 301 -2.78 7.98 -18.90
C ARG A 301 -3.47 6.63 -19.06
N LEU A 302 -4.77 6.53 -18.72
CA LEU A 302 -5.57 5.33 -18.93
C LEU A 302 -5.77 4.99 -20.42
N ALA A 303 -5.73 5.99 -21.28
CA ALA A 303 -5.92 5.87 -22.73
C ALA A 303 -4.62 5.56 -23.51
N ARG A 304 -3.43 5.68 -22.90
CA ARG A 304 -2.17 5.36 -23.57
C ARG A 304 -1.88 3.87 -23.51
N PRO A 305 -1.66 3.20 -24.66
CA PRO A 305 -1.13 1.84 -24.68
C PRO A 305 0.30 1.87 -24.11
N SER A 306 0.53 1.17 -23.01
CA SER A 306 1.84 0.95 -22.37
C SER A 306 2.47 -0.34 -22.86
#